data_9e740c0ba1f653c48e0328d1b90e04f9
#
_entry.id   9e740c0ba1f653c48e0328d1b90e04f9
#
_cell.length_a   1.000
_cell.length_b   1.000
_cell.length_c   1.000
_cell.angle_alpha   90.00
_cell.angle_beta   90.00
_cell.angle_gamma   90.00
#
_symmetry.space_group_name_H-M   'P 1'
#
loop_
_entity.id
_entity.type
_entity.pdbx_description
1 polymer ?
#
loop_
_entity_poly.entity_id
_entity_poly.type
_entity_poly.pdbx_seq_one_letter_code
_entity_poly.pdbx_strand_id
1 'polypeptide(L)'
;MTRENELLRKILRGENEYWEELIGMYYEDIYRYCIYHAPDRNLAQDAVQETFLKVIRYFPNYRDRGKFRAFLYKVASNVCTDQWRKCREEEIPEDTVYLETGYARSEDDIRFLERVRALPEELREIVYLKYAQELTMREIAKVLNIPMRTVQSKLRRALGILKC
;
A
#
# COMPACT_ATOMS: atom_id res chain seq x y z
N MET A 1 -13.76 -19.26 9.58
CA MET A 1 -13.57 -18.68 8.25
C MET A 1 -13.94 -17.20 8.29
N THR A 2 -13.08 -16.33 7.77
CA THR A 2 -13.35 -14.90 7.75
C THR A 2 -14.31 -14.53 6.63
N ARG A 3 -14.97 -13.36 6.77
CA ARG A 3 -15.84 -12.86 5.71
C ARG A 3 -15.04 -12.64 4.40
N GLU A 4 -13.80 -12.18 4.53
CA GLU A 4 -12.91 -12.03 3.37
C GLU A 4 -12.75 -13.34 2.62
N ASN A 5 -12.47 -14.42 3.33
CA ASN A 5 -12.28 -15.73 2.69
C ASN A 5 -13.55 -16.22 2.00
N GLU A 6 -14.72 -15.96 2.59
CA GLU A 6 -16.00 -16.28 1.95
C GLU A 6 -16.18 -15.50 0.65
N LEU A 7 -15.88 -14.19 0.68
CA LEU A 7 -16.01 -13.34 -0.50
C LEU A 7 -15.07 -13.79 -1.61
N LEU A 8 -13.81 -14.07 -1.27
CA LEU A 8 -12.83 -14.54 -2.24
C LEU A 8 -13.26 -15.85 -2.89
N ARG A 9 -13.81 -16.77 -2.10
CA ARG A 9 -14.30 -18.05 -2.61
C ARG A 9 -15.44 -17.85 -3.59
N LYS A 10 -16.40 -16.99 -3.25
CA LYS A 10 -17.55 -16.70 -4.11
C LYS A 10 -17.14 -16.04 -5.42
N ILE A 11 -16.20 -15.09 -5.34
CA ILE A 11 -15.69 -14.42 -6.53
C ILE A 11 -14.95 -15.40 -7.43
N LEU A 12 -14.18 -16.34 -6.86
CA LEU A 12 -13.51 -17.38 -7.64
C LEU A 12 -14.50 -18.30 -8.38
N ARG A 13 -15.72 -18.41 -7.89
CA ARG A 13 -16.80 -19.16 -8.54
C ARG A 13 -17.50 -18.38 -9.65
N GLY A 14 -17.10 -17.11 -9.88
CA GLY A 14 -17.72 -16.24 -10.87
C GLY A 14 -18.85 -15.37 -10.36
N GLU A 15 -19.07 -15.33 -9.05
CA GLU A 15 -20.12 -14.48 -8.44
C GLU A 15 -19.59 -13.05 -8.26
N ASN A 16 -19.62 -12.28 -9.34
CA ASN A 16 -19.01 -10.96 -9.40
C ASN A 16 -19.69 -9.88 -8.53
N GLU A 17 -20.92 -10.11 -8.07
CA GLU A 17 -21.62 -9.18 -7.20
C GLU A 17 -20.91 -8.95 -5.86
N TYR A 18 -20.04 -9.86 -5.46
CA TYR A 18 -19.32 -9.76 -4.18
C TYR A 18 -18.06 -8.89 -4.24
N TRP A 19 -17.66 -8.45 -5.43
CA TRP A 19 -16.52 -7.54 -5.56
C TRP A 19 -16.73 -6.23 -4.82
N GLU A 20 -17.94 -5.67 -4.86
CA GLU A 20 -18.25 -4.42 -4.21
C GLU A 20 -17.99 -4.48 -2.69
N GLU A 21 -18.43 -5.56 -2.06
CA GLU A 21 -18.20 -5.75 -0.63
C GLU A 21 -16.71 -5.91 -0.31
N LEU A 22 -15.99 -6.73 -1.10
CA LEU A 22 -14.57 -6.97 -0.89
C LEU A 22 -13.76 -5.67 -1.07
N ILE A 23 -14.03 -4.92 -2.12
CA ILE A 23 -13.36 -3.63 -2.36
C ILE A 23 -13.66 -2.67 -1.21
N GLY A 24 -14.91 -2.63 -0.74
CA GLY A 24 -15.31 -1.78 0.37
C GLY A 24 -14.53 -2.05 1.65
N MET A 25 -14.09 -3.28 1.88
CA MET A 25 -13.28 -3.62 3.06
C MET A 25 -11.89 -2.99 3.03
N TYR A 26 -11.36 -2.71 1.84
CA TYR A 26 -9.97 -2.25 1.67
C TYR A 26 -9.85 -0.85 1.07
N TYR A 27 -10.95 -0.29 0.59
CA TYR A 27 -10.91 0.95 -0.19
C TYR A 27 -10.23 2.10 0.55
N GLU A 28 -10.61 2.32 1.79
CA GLU A 28 -10.05 3.42 2.59
C GLU A 28 -8.56 3.23 2.86
N ASP A 29 -8.15 2.01 3.19
CA ASP A 29 -6.74 1.72 3.45
C ASP A 29 -5.88 1.90 2.20
N ILE A 30 -6.35 1.42 1.06
CA ILE A 30 -5.63 1.58 -0.21
C ILE A 30 -5.63 3.04 -0.65
N TYR A 31 -6.72 3.76 -0.45
CA TYR A 31 -6.76 5.18 -0.75
C TYR A 31 -5.73 5.96 0.07
N ARG A 32 -5.64 5.66 1.35
CA ARG A 32 -4.62 6.25 2.24
C ARG A 32 -3.20 5.94 1.76
N TYR A 33 -2.97 4.69 1.38
CA TYR A 33 -1.69 4.27 0.81
C TYR A 33 -1.35 5.08 -0.44
N CYS A 34 -2.30 5.22 -1.34
CA CYS A 34 -2.10 5.94 -2.60
C CYS A 34 -1.87 7.44 -2.38
N ILE A 35 -2.57 8.06 -1.42
CA ILE A 35 -2.33 9.47 -1.07
C ILE A 35 -0.91 9.67 -0.56
N TYR A 36 -0.42 8.74 0.26
CA TYR A 36 0.93 8.82 0.78
C TYR A 36 1.99 8.67 -0.31
N HIS A 37 1.74 7.82 -1.31
CA HIS A 37 2.75 7.46 -2.31
C HIS A 37 2.62 8.19 -3.64
N ALA A 38 1.44 8.68 -4.00
CA ALA A 38 1.23 9.30 -5.31
C ALA A 38 1.79 10.72 -5.36
N PRO A 39 2.10 11.23 -6.57
CA PRO A 39 2.62 12.59 -6.72
C PRO A 39 1.65 13.69 -6.29
N ASP A 40 0.34 13.51 -6.52
CA ASP A 40 -0.68 14.46 -6.10
C ASP A 40 -2.01 13.73 -5.83
N ARG A 41 -3.01 14.47 -5.39
CA ARG A 41 -4.31 13.91 -5.00
C ARG A 41 -5.07 13.31 -6.17
N ASN A 42 -5.03 13.95 -7.33
CA ASN A 42 -5.70 13.43 -8.53
C ASN A 42 -5.09 12.11 -8.96
N LEU A 43 -3.76 12.03 -8.96
CA LEU A 43 -3.05 10.80 -9.27
C LEU A 43 -3.29 9.72 -8.21
N ALA A 44 -3.47 10.11 -6.95
CA ALA A 44 -3.83 9.16 -5.89
C ALA A 44 -5.18 8.51 -6.18
N GLN A 45 -6.17 9.30 -6.57
CA GLN A 45 -7.50 8.78 -6.93
C GLN A 45 -7.43 7.84 -8.13
N ASP A 46 -6.65 8.23 -9.14
CA ASP A 46 -6.42 7.37 -10.31
C ASP A 46 -5.72 6.07 -9.90
N ALA A 47 -4.76 6.14 -8.98
CA ALA A 47 -4.04 4.98 -8.50
C ALA A 47 -4.95 3.98 -7.77
N VAL A 48 -5.89 4.47 -6.97
CA VAL A 48 -6.87 3.62 -6.29
C VAL A 48 -7.71 2.85 -7.30
N GLN A 49 -8.26 3.57 -8.28
CA GLN A 49 -9.07 2.95 -9.32
C GLN A 49 -8.27 1.92 -10.12
N GLU A 50 -7.08 2.29 -10.56
CA GLU A 50 -6.21 1.41 -11.34
C GLU A 50 -5.84 0.16 -10.53
N THR A 51 -5.58 0.32 -9.23
CA THR A 51 -5.25 -0.79 -8.35
C THR A 51 -6.37 -1.82 -8.34
N PHE A 52 -7.60 -1.38 -8.08
CA PHE A 52 -8.74 -2.32 -8.00
C PHE A 52 -9.08 -2.91 -9.37
N LEU A 53 -8.98 -2.15 -10.44
CA LEU A 53 -9.17 -2.68 -11.80
C LEU A 53 -8.16 -3.77 -12.10
N LYS A 54 -6.89 -3.58 -11.76
CA LYS A 54 -5.86 -4.59 -11.95
C LYS A 54 -6.09 -5.82 -11.11
N VAL A 55 -6.51 -5.63 -9.86
CA VAL A 55 -6.83 -6.75 -8.96
C VAL A 55 -7.96 -7.60 -9.56
N ILE A 56 -9.04 -6.96 -10.03
CA ILE A 56 -10.16 -7.67 -10.63
C ILE A 56 -9.70 -8.44 -11.88
N ARG A 57 -8.90 -7.79 -12.71
CA ARG A 57 -8.38 -8.40 -13.95
C ARG A 57 -7.49 -9.60 -13.69
N TYR A 58 -6.61 -9.50 -12.69
CA TYR A 58 -5.66 -10.56 -12.36
C TYR A 58 -6.25 -11.68 -11.52
N PHE A 59 -7.38 -11.45 -10.91
CA PHE A 59 -7.93 -12.36 -9.90
C PHE A 59 -8.17 -13.79 -10.41
N PRO A 60 -8.60 -14.02 -11.67
CA PRO A 60 -8.76 -15.40 -12.15
C PRO A 60 -7.47 -16.21 -12.09
N ASN A 61 -6.32 -15.55 -12.11
CA ASN A 61 -5.00 -16.20 -12.02
C ASN A 61 -4.43 -16.19 -10.60
N TYR A 62 -5.19 -15.65 -9.64
CA TYR A 62 -4.74 -15.57 -8.25
C TYR A 62 -4.74 -16.96 -7.60
N ARG A 63 -3.61 -17.37 -7.05
CA ARG A 63 -3.41 -18.70 -6.46
C ARG A 63 -3.02 -18.68 -4.98
N ASP A 64 -2.62 -17.54 -4.46
CA ASP A 64 -2.10 -17.42 -3.09
C ASP A 64 -3.21 -17.26 -2.06
N ARG A 65 -3.80 -18.35 -1.64
CA ARG A 65 -4.86 -18.35 -0.62
C ARG A 65 -4.34 -17.77 0.70
N GLY A 66 -5.13 -16.87 1.31
CA GLY A 66 -4.80 -16.26 2.59
C GLY A 66 -3.82 -15.11 2.52
N LYS A 67 -3.42 -14.67 1.32
CA LYS A 67 -2.45 -13.59 1.11
C LYS A 67 -3.00 -12.45 0.26
N PHE A 68 -4.32 -12.30 0.24
CA PHE A 68 -4.98 -11.31 -0.60
C PHE A 68 -4.53 -9.88 -0.27
N ARG A 69 -4.42 -9.56 1.02
CA ARG A 69 -4.01 -8.21 1.43
C ARG A 69 -2.61 -7.86 0.89
N ALA A 70 -1.66 -8.79 1.02
CA ALA A 70 -0.32 -8.58 0.48
C ALA A 70 -0.34 -8.39 -1.05
N PHE A 71 -1.13 -9.19 -1.75
CA PHE A 71 -1.31 -9.06 -3.19
C PHE A 71 -1.86 -7.68 -3.56
N LEU A 72 -2.89 -7.25 -2.85
CA LEU A 72 -3.53 -5.96 -3.08
C LEU A 72 -2.53 -4.80 -2.92
N TYR A 73 -1.75 -4.79 -1.81
CA TYR A 73 -0.75 -3.74 -1.59
C TYR A 73 0.39 -3.80 -2.60
N LYS A 74 0.76 -4.98 -3.06
CA LYS A 74 1.76 -5.12 -4.10
C LYS A 74 1.29 -4.47 -5.40
N VAL A 75 0.04 -4.69 -5.79
CA VAL A 75 -0.53 -4.04 -6.96
C VAL A 75 -0.55 -2.52 -6.78
N ALA A 76 -0.98 -2.03 -5.61
CA ALA A 76 -0.99 -0.60 -5.31
C ALA A 76 0.41 0.01 -5.39
N SER A 77 1.40 -0.67 -4.84
CA SER A 77 2.80 -0.24 -4.88
C SER A 77 3.29 -0.12 -6.32
N ASN A 78 2.98 -1.10 -7.15
CA ASN A 78 3.38 -1.07 -8.57
C ASN A 78 2.70 0.07 -9.33
N VAL A 79 1.43 0.30 -9.07
CA VAL A 79 0.68 1.39 -9.71
C VAL A 79 1.29 2.76 -9.34
N CYS A 80 1.57 2.98 -8.06
CA CYS A 80 2.17 4.24 -7.63
C CYS A 80 3.59 4.43 -8.19
N THR A 81 4.38 3.37 -8.22
CA THR A 81 5.72 3.41 -8.80
C THR A 81 5.68 3.77 -10.28
N ASP A 82 4.75 3.18 -11.02
CA ASP A 82 4.57 3.48 -12.45
C ASP A 82 4.15 4.94 -12.67
N GLN A 83 3.29 5.48 -11.81
CA GLN A 83 2.90 6.89 -11.88
C GLN A 83 4.09 7.82 -11.69
N TRP A 84 4.94 7.54 -10.69
CA TRP A 84 6.14 8.33 -10.46
C TRP A 84 7.09 8.28 -11.64
N ARG A 85 7.26 7.11 -12.23
CA ARG A 85 8.12 6.96 -13.40
C ARG A 85 7.62 7.81 -14.57
N LYS A 86 6.33 7.79 -14.83
CA LYS A 86 5.71 8.63 -15.87
C LYS A 86 5.85 10.11 -15.57
N CYS A 87 5.68 10.51 -14.32
CA CYS A 87 5.85 11.90 -13.91
C CYS A 87 7.28 12.40 -14.16
N ARG A 88 8.28 11.56 -13.90
CA ARG A 88 9.69 11.92 -14.15
C ARG A 88 9.97 12.09 -15.63
N GLU A 89 9.37 11.25 -16.46
CA GLU A 89 9.50 11.33 -17.92
C GLU A 89 8.88 12.62 -18.47
N GLU A 90 7.82 13.13 -17.85
CA GLU A 90 7.11 14.34 -18.25
C GLU A 90 7.66 15.63 -17.63
N GLU A 91 8.80 15.56 -16.93
CA GLU A 91 9.45 16.69 -16.25
C GLU A 91 8.53 17.50 -15.32
N ILE A 92 7.63 16.83 -14.62
CA ILE A 92 6.79 17.48 -13.61
C ILE A 92 7.67 17.89 -12.43
N PRO A 93 7.57 19.15 -11.93
CA PRO A 93 8.41 19.62 -10.83
C PRO A 93 8.28 18.78 -9.58
N GLU A 94 9.43 18.48 -8.95
CA GLU A 94 9.48 17.69 -7.71
C GLU A 94 8.74 18.33 -6.54
N ASP A 95 8.37 19.59 -6.65
CA ASP A 95 7.67 20.36 -5.60
C ASP A 95 6.21 19.92 -5.41
N THR A 96 5.74 18.97 -6.21
CA THR A 96 4.38 18.45 -6.09
C THR A 96 4.27 17.24 -5.17
N VAL A 97 5.30 16.93 -4.39
CA VAL A 97 5.19 15.90 -3.35
C VAL A 97 4.33 16.44 -2.23
N TYR A 98 3.04 16.29 -2.37
CA TYR A 98 2.10 16.69 -1.35
C TYR A 98 2.09 15.70 -0.21
N LEU A 99 2.50 16.22 0.88
CA LEU A 99 2.11 15.82 2.21
C LEU A 99 0.64 16.16 2.42
N GLU A 100 -0.27 15.41 1.81
CA GLU A 100 -1.64 15.59 2.22
C GLU A 100 -1.81 14.96 3.59
N THR A 101 -1.66 15.82 4.59
CA THR A 101 -2.02 15.52 5.96
C THR A 101 -3.53 15.31 6.13
N GLY A 102 -4.31 15.47 5.06
CA GLY A 102 -5.78 15.34 5.09
C GLY A 102 -6.29 13.98 5.50
N TYR A 103 -5.44 12.94 5.51
CA TYR A 103 -5.78 11.62 6.02
C TYR A 103 -5.09 11.26 7.32
N ALA A 104 -4.31 12.17 7.86
CA ALA A 104 -3.80 12.03 9.22
C ALA A 104 -4.98 12.29 10.16
N ARG A 105 -5.30 11.31 11.00
CA ARG A 105 -6.44 11.38 11.92
C ARG A 105 -6.14 12.17 13.18
N SER A 106 -4.86 12.44 13.45
CA SER A 106 -4.42 13.10 14.67
C SER A 106 -3.08 13.79 14.47
N GLU A 107 -2.70 14.65 15.43
CA GLU A 107 -1.36 15.25 15.43
C GLU A 107 -0.27 14.19 15.56
N ASP A 108 -0.56 13.10 16.28
CA ASP A 108 0.38 11.99 16.43
C ASP A 108 0.66 11.30 15.10
N ASP A 109 -0.37 11.16 14.25
CA ASP A 109 -0.20 10.61 12.89
C ASP A 109 0.69 11.51 12.05
N ILE A 110 0.51 12.82 12.14
CA ILE A 110 1.33 13.79 11.42
C ILE A 110 2.79 13.69 11.85
N ARG A 111 3.03 13.66 13.16
CA ARG A 111 4.38 13.52 13.72
C ARG A 111 5.02 12.21 13.29
N PHE A 112 4.25 11.14 13.30
CA PHE A 112 4.74 9.84 12.86
C PHE A 112 5.18 9.89 11.39
N LEU A 113 4.35 10.44 10.52
CA LEU A 113 4.67 10.55 9.09
C LEU A 113 5.91 11.43 8.85
N GLU A 114 6.05 12.52 9.59
CA GLU A 114 7.23 13.37 9.52
C GLU A 114 8.50 12.63 9.92
N ARG A 115 8.41 11.82 10.98
CA ARG A 115 9.55 11.02 11.44
C ARG A 115 9.92 9.93 10.43
N VAL A 116 8.93 9.31 9.84
CA VAL A 116 9.15 8.30 8.79
C VAL A 116 9.88 8.92 7.60
N ARG A 117 9.51 10.13 7.23
CA ARG A 117 10.16 10.83 6.10
C ARG A 117 11.60 11.18 6.36
N ALA A 118 11.95 11.40 7.61
CA ALA A 118 13.34 11.66 8.00
C ALA A 118 14.22 10.41 7.93
N LEU A 119 13.62 9.22 7.83
CA LEU A 119 14.37 7.99 7.69
C LEU A 119 15.01 7.87 6.30
N PRO A 120 16.10 7.08 6.19
CA PRO A 120 16.63 6.71 4.87
C PRO A 120 15.53 6.07 4.01
N GLU A 121 15.55 6.35 2.72
CA GLU A 121 14.52 5.90 1.78
C GLU A 121 14.23 4.41 1.88
N GLU A 122 15.26 3.59 2.02
CA GLU A 122 15.14 2.13 2.10
C GLU A 122 14.37 1.64 3.33
N LEU A 123 14.24 2.48 4.38
CA LEU A 123 13.57 2.13 5.62
C LEU A 123 12.14 2.68 5.71
N ARG A 124 11.85 3.73 4.96
CA ARG A 124 10.55 4.43 5.03
C ARG A 124 9.38 3.52 4.74
N GLU A 125 9.45 2.79 3.64
CA GLU A 125 8.35 1.94 3.19
C GLU A 125 8.04 0.84 4.19
N ILE A 126 9.07 0.21 4.73
CA ILE A 126 8.90 -0.87 5.71
C ILE A 126 8.18 -0.35 6.96
N VAL A 127 8.61 0.80 7.48
CA VAL A 127 8.01 1.39 8.67
C VAL A 127 6.56 1.81 8.37
N TYR A 128 6.33 2.43 7.24
CA TYR A 128 5.00 2.86 6.84
C TYR A 128 4.05 1.67 6.73
N LEU A 129 4.45 0.62 6.04
CA LEU A 129 3.62 -0.58 5.89
C LEU A 129 3.36 -1.27 7.23
N LYS A 130 4.36 -1.30 8.11
CA LYS A 130 4.22 -1.97 9.41
C LYS A 130 3.30 -1.21 10.36
N TYR A 131 3.49 0.09 10.50
CA TYR A 131 2.84 0.87 11.55
C TYR A 131 1.64 1.69 11.06
N ALA A 132 1.66 2.21 9.86
CA ALA A 132 0.53 2.96 9.32
C ALA A 132 -0.53 2.03 8.71
N GLN A 133 -0.11 0.98 8.04
CA GLN A 133 -1.01 0.04 7.36
C GLN A 133 -1.18 -1.28 8.12
N GLU A 134 -0.46 -1.46 9.21
CA GLU A 134 -0.55 -2.63 10.10
C GLU A 134 -0.35 -3.98 9.41
N LEU A 135 0.51 -4.01 8.39
CA LEU A 135 0.86 -5.25 7.72
C LEU A 135 1.81 -6.09 8.59
N THR A 136 1.71 -7.41 8.46
CA THR A 136 2.66 -8.31 9.10
C THR A 136 4.00 -8.28 8.36
N MET A 137 5.07 -8.72 9.01
CA MET A 137 6.38 -8.81 8.37
C MET A 137 6.36 -9.71 7.14
N ARG A 138 5.58 -10.79 7.17
CA ARG A 138 5.41 -11.68 6.02
C ARG A 138 4.74 -10.98 4.85
N GLU A 139 3.72 -10.18 5.14
CA GLU A 139 3.03 -9.40 4.12
C GLU A 139 3.97 -8.35 3.51
N ILE A 140 4.73 -7.66 4.36
CA ILE A 140 5.71 -6.66 3.90
C ILE A 140 6.76 -7.30 3.00
N ALA A 141 7.29 -8.45 3.40
CA ALA A 141 8.26 -9.19 2.60
C ALA A 141 7.70 -9.51 1.22
N LYS A 142 6.44 -9.89 1.15
CA LYS A 142 5.78 -10.20 -0.11
C LYS A 142 5.54 -8.96 -0.95
N VAL A 143 5.07 -7.86 -0.33
CA VAL A 143 4.81 -6.59 -1.03
C VAL A 143 6.10 -6.06 -1.66
N LEU A 144 7.19 -6.08 -0.91
CA LEU A 144 8.47 -5.52 -1.35
C LEU A 144 9.34 -6.52 -2.10
N ASN A 145 8.93 -7.79 -2.16
CA ASN A 145 9.66 -8.87 -2.81
C ASN A 145 11.08 -9.01 -2.25
N ILE A 146 11.20 -9.00 -0.92
CA ILE A 146 12.46 -9.19 -0.21
C ILE A 146 12.28 -10.29 0.85
N PRO A 147 13.39 -10.95 1.29
CA PRO A 147 13.30 -11.97 2.33
C PRO A 147 12.78 -11.38 3.65
N MET A 148 12.04 -12.18 4.40
CA MET A 148 11.53 -11.76 5.71
C MET A 148 12.67 -11.36 6.66
N ARG A 149 13.80 -12.03 6.54
CA ARG A 149 15.00 -11.71 7.31
C ARG A 149 15.47 -10.27 7.05
N THR A 150 15.38 -9.82 5.79
CA THR A 150 15.71 -8.45 5.41
C THR A 150 14.72 -7.46 6.00
N VAL A 151 13.42 -7.79 6.00
CA VAL A 151 12.39 -6.95 6.63
C VAL A 151 12.69 -6.78 8.12
N GLN A 152 13.00 -7.86 8.82
CA GLN A 152 13.32 -7.84 10.24
C GLN A 152 14.53 -6.97 10.54
N SER A 153 15.60 -7.12 9.76
CA SER A 153 16.84 -6.38 9.91
C SER A 153 16.62 -4.88 9.67
N LYS A 154 15.95 -4.52 8.59
CA LYS A 154 15.67 -3.12 8.26
C LYS A 154 14.73 -2.47 9.27
N LEU A 155 13.72 -3.20 9.72
CA LEU A 155 12.79 -2.68 10.74
C LEU A 155 13.52 -2.41 12.05
N ARG A 156 14.40 -3.31 12.47
CA ARG A 156 15.22 -3.12 13.67
C ARG A 156 16.09 -1.87 13.55
N ARG A 157 16.72 -1.68 12.40
CA ARG A 157 17.56 -0.51 12.13
C ARG A 157 16.74 0.79 12.17
N ALA A 158 15.56 0.76 11.55
CA ALA A 158 14.66 1.92 11.55
C ALA A 158 14.20 2.29 12.96
N LEU A 159 13.82 1.29 13.76
CA LEU A 159 13.40 1.53 15.15
C LEU A 159 14.54 2.10 15.99
N GLY A 160 15.76 1.67 15.74
CA GLY A 160 16.94 2.26 16.39
C GLY A 160 17.11 3.74 16.09
N ILE A 161 16.88 4.14 14.85
CA ILE A 161 16.93 5.55 14.45
C ILE A 161 15.77 6.35 15.07
N LEU A 162 14.57 5.78 15.09
CA LEU A 162 13.39 6.45 15.61
C LEU A 162 13.42 6.66 17.12
N LYS A 163 14.16 5.84 17.84
CA LYS A 163 14.32 5.98 19.30
C LYS A 163 15.30 7.09 19.70
N CYS A 164 16.08 7.57 18.77
CA CYS A 164 17.03 8.68 19.04
C CYS A 164 16.34 10.06 18.92
#